data_83e0fcc5c7fa2ad8c8d0ba2db2abeed9
#
_entry.id   83e0fcc5c7fa2ad8c8d0ba2db2abeed9
#
_cell.length_a   1.000
_cell.length_b   1.000
_cell.length_c   1.000
_cell.angle_alpha   90.00
_cell.angle_beta   90.00
_cell.angle_gamma   90.00
#
_symmetry.space_group_name_H-M   'P 1'
#
loop_
_entity.id
_entity.type
_entity.pdbx_description
1 polymer ?
#
loop_
_entity_poly.entity_id
_entity_poly.type
_entity_poly.pdbx_seq_one_letter_code
_entity_poly.pdbx_strand_id
1 'polypeptide(L)'
;EPKDLRYGKVLLYTDADVDGNSISALLINFLGKYWPELFEQGRILKVETPLMVAKKGKETLSFYSDDDYKEWESKQKSLSSWSIEYKKGLAALENAEYQEIISNPKTFTLTKDKDFENTLDTWFSKDSEPRKKKILGEELIYNTNDKSLF
;
A
#
# COMPACT_ATOMS: atom_id res chain seq x y z
N GLU A 1 0.25 17.76 19.86
CA GLU A 1 -0.62 18.21 18.77
C GLU A 1 0.12 18.09 17.43
N PRO A 2 -0.59 18.00 16.26
CA PRO A 2 0.05 17.90 14.95
C PRO A 2 1.06 19.01 14.63
N LYS A 3 0.86 20.20 15.18
CA LYS A 3 1.79 21.35 15.05
C LYS A 3 3.13 21.14 15.76
N ASP A 4 3.17 20.24 16.75
CA ASP A 4 4.38 19.98 17.56
C ASP A 4 5.26 18.87 16.93
N LEU A 5 4.78 18.24 15.84
CA LEU A 5 5.54 17.21 15.15
C LEU A 5 6.71 17.81 14.39
N ARG A 6 7.90 17.24 14.61
CA ARG A 6 9.14 17.64 13.96
C ARG A 6 9.20 17.28 12.48
N TYR A 7 8.36 16.34 12.04
CA TYR A 7 8.35 15.79 10.68
C TYR A 7 7.08 16.23 9.95
N GLY A 8 7.21 16.56 8.68
CA GLY A 8 6.12 17.04 7.85
C GLY A 8 5.16 15.94 7.43
N LYS A 9 5.67 14.72 7.20
CA LYS A 9 4.92 13.58 6.68
C LYS A 9 5.32 12.29 7.39
N VAL A 10 4.39 11.33 7.43
CA VAL A 10 4.62 9.95 7.87
C VAL A 10 4.41 9.05 6.65
N LEU A 11 5.41 8.29 6.28
CA LEU A 11 5.38 7.36 5.17
C LEU A 11 5.31 5.93 5.72
N LEU A 12 4.28 5.20 5.33
CA LEU A 12 4.09 3.81 5.73
C LEU A 12 4.74 2.91 4.67
N TYR A 13 5.86 2.29 5.03
CA TYR A 13 6.55 1.28 4.23
C TYR A 13 6.18 -0.10 4.78
N THR A 14 5.44 -0.87 4.02
CA THR A 14 5.09 -2.25 4.35
C THR A 14 5.25 -3.12 3.12
N ASP A 15 5.36 -4.42 3.33
CA ASP A 15 5.40 -5.38 2.24
C ASP A 15 4.14 -5.28 1.36
N ALA A 16 4.26 -5.67 0.10
CA ALA A 16 3.16 -5.61 -0.86
C ALA A 16 2.14 -6.76 -0.69
N ASP A 17 2.35 -7.65 0.27
CA ASP A 17 1.52 -8.83 0.52
C ASP A 17 0.38 -8.56 1.53
N VAL A 18 -0.40 -9.61 1.82
CA VAL A 18 -1.55 -9.55 2.75
C VAL A 18 -1.12 -9.15 4.16
N ASP A 19 0.03 -9.64 4.63
CA ASP A 19 0.54 -9.34 5.96
C ASP A 19 0.97 -7.87 6.06
N GLY A 20 1.64 -7.35 5.04
CA GLY A 20 1.99 -5.93 4.94
C GLY A 20 0.77 -5.02 4.90
N ASN A 21 -0.30 -5.44 4.22
CA ASN A 21 -1.57 -4.73 4.23
C ASN A 21 -2.22 -4.73 5.63
N SER A 22 -2.17 -5.86 6.34
CA SER A 22 -2.66 -5.96 7.72
C SER A 22 -1.88 -5.04 8.67
N ILE A 23 -0.56 -5.00 8.53
CA ILE A 23 0.31 -4.09 9.31
C ILE A 23 -0.05 -2.63 9.01
N SER A 24 -0.20 -2.27 7.72
CA SER A 24 -0.63 -0.93 7.33
C SER A 24 -1.97 -0.56 7.96
N ALA A 25 -2.95 -1.47 7.92
CA ALA A 25 -4.27 -1.23 8.48
C ALA A 25 -4.22 -0.98 10.00
N LEU A 26 -3.40 -1.73 10.73
CA LEU A 26 -3.19 -1.49 12.17
C LEU A 26 -2.53 -0.14 12.46
N LEU A 27 -1.55 0.27 11.65
CA LEU A 27 -0.92 1.58 11.77
C LEU A 27 -1.89 2.72 11.45
N ILE A 28 -2.70 2.55 10.40
CA ILE A 28 -3.75 3.51 10.03
C ILE A 28 -4.77 3.65 11.16
N ASN A 29 -5.22 2.53 11.75
CA ASN A 29 -6.12 2.55 12.90
C ASN A 29 -5.50 3.28 14.09
N PHE A 30 -4.25 2.98 14.42
CA PHE A 30 -3.54 3.64 15.52
C PHE A 30 -3.43 5.15 15.28
N LEU A 31 -2.94 5.56 14.12
CA LEU A 31 -2.80 6.98 13.77
C LEU A 31 -4.15 7.68 13.67
N GLY A 32 -5.16 7.02 13.09
CA GLY A 32 -6.51 7.58 12.96
C GLY A 32 -7.20 7.79 14.29
N LYS A 33 -6.96 6.89 15.25
CA LYS A 33 -7.53 7.00 16.60
C LYS A 33 -6.91 8.13 17.43
N TYR A 34 -5.59 8.34 17.31
CA TYR A 34 -4.89 9.28 18.17
C TYR A 34 -4.59 10.62 17.51
N TRP A 35 -4.47 10.66 16.18
CA TRP A 35 -4.13 11.87 15.40
C TRP A 35 -4.89 11.93 14.06
N PRO A 36 -6.25 11.93 14.08
CA PRO A 36 -7.05 11.98 12.86
C PRO A 36 -6.75 13.20 11.99
N GLU A 37 -6.30 14.30 12.60
CA GLU A 37 -5.94 15.53 11.90
C GLU A 37 -4.78 15.35 10.91
N LEU A 38 -3.92 14.34 11.11
CA LEU A 38 -2.84 14.04 10.17
C LEU A 38 -3.38 13.55 8.82
N PHE A 39 -4.51 12.85 8.82
CA PHE A 39 -5.19 12.42 7.61
C PHE A 39 -5.89 13.60 6.93
N GLU A 40 -6.52 14.48 7.70
CA GLU A 40 -7.14 15.72 7.18
C GLU A 40 -6.11 16.65 6.53
N GLN A 41 -4.91 16.69 7.08
CA GLN A 41 -3.79 17.47 6.55
C GLN A 41 -3.02 16.77 5.42
N GLY A 42 -3.40 15.55 5.03
CA GLY A 42 -2.70 14.77 3.99
C GLY A 42 -1.24 14.43 4.36
N ARG A 43 -0.96 14.23 5.65
CA ARG A 43 0.40 13.97 6.16
C ARG A 43 0.73 12.48 6.30
N ILE A 44 -0.26 11.60 6.12
CA ILE A 44 -0.07 10.15 6.15
C ILE A 44 -0.06 9.64 4.71
N LEU A 45 1.02 8.99 4.32
CA LEU A 45 1.20 8.42 2.98
C LEU A 45 1.54 6.95 3.09
N LYS A 46 0.95 6.13 2.23
CA LYS A 46 1.40 4.76 2.01
C LYS A 46 2.34 4.73 0.83
N VAL A 47 3.46 4.03 0.98
CA VAL A 47 4.42 3.81 -0.09
C VAL A 47 4.08 2.50 -0.79
N GLU A 48 4.02 2.53 -2.12
CA GLU A 48 3.93 1.32 -2.93
C GLU A 48 5.32 0.69 -3.06
N THR A 49 5.40 -0.60 -2.74
CA THR A 49 6.61 -1.41 -2.93
C THR A 49 6.42 -2.31 -4.14
N PRO A 50 7.45 -2.52 -4.98
CA PRO A 50 7.30 -3.33 -6.18
C PRO A 50 7.07 -4.80 -5.81
N LEU A 51 6.14 -5.45 -6.53
CA LEU A 51 5.90 -6.90 -6.49
C LEU A 51 6.87 -7.67 -7.35
N MET A 52 7.21 -7.12 -8.51
CA MET A 52 8.11 -7.72 -9.48
C MET A 52 9.10 -6.70 -10.03
N VAL A 53 10.30 -7.16 -10.32
CA VAL A 53 11.34 -6.38 -10.98
C VAL A 53 11.87 -7.16 -12.18
N ALA A 54 11.88 -6.54 -13.35
CA ALA A 54 12.47 -7.10 -14.57
C ALA A 54 13.75 -6.33 -14.89
N LYS A 55 14.86 -7.06 -15.04
CA LYS A 55 16.20 -6.50 -15.34
C LYS A 55 16.70 -6.99 -16.67
N LYS A 56 17.22 -6.07 -17.49
CA LYS A 56 17.87 -6.39 -18.77
C LYS A 56 19.07 -5.47 -19.00
N GLY A 57 20.26 -5.99 -18.80
CA GLY A 57 21.48 -5.18 -18.84
C GLY A 57 21.45 -4.06 -17.77
N LYS A 58 21.34 -2.81 -18.21
CA LYS A 58 21.23 -1.65 -17.33
C LYS A 58 19.78 -1.18 -17.10
N GLU A 59 18.85 -1.76 -17.81
CA GLU A 59 17.42 -1.42 -17.71
C GLU A 59 16.80 -2.18 -16.54
N THR A 60 16.06 -1.48 -15.70
CA THR A 60 15.32 -2.03 -14.58
C THR A 60 13.89 -1.49 -14.61
N LEU A 61 12.91 -2.38 -14.60
CA LEU A 61 11.49 -2.06 -14.57
C LEU A 61 10.88 -2.63 -13.31
N SER A 62 10.12 -1.81 -12.58
CA SER A 62 9.41 -2.21 -11.36
C SER A 62 7.91 -2.24 -11.62
N PHE A 63 7.27 -3.33 -11.22
CA PHE A 63 5.83 -3.53 -11.33
C PHE A 63 5.22 -3.61 -9.95
N TYR A 64 4.13 -2.89 -9.74
CA TYR A 64 3.47 -2.73 -8.45
C TYR A 64 2.18 -3.55 -8.36
N SER A 65 1.75 -4.17 -9.47
CA SER A 65 0.64 -5.10 -9.54
C SER A 65 0.92 -6.23 -10.53
N ASP A 66 0.23 -7.37 -10.36
CA ASP A 66 0.29 -8.47 -11.32
C ASP A 66 -0.24 -8.06 -12.70
N ASP A 67 -1.22 -7.17 -12.73
CA ASP A 67 -1.84 -6.71 -13.99
C ASP A 67 -0.86 -5.85 -14.79
N ASP A 68 -0.15 -4.92 -14.13
CA ASP A 68 0.89 -4.12 -14.78
C ASP A 68 1.99 -5.00 -15.40
N TYR A 69 2.41 -6.06 -14.66
CA TYR A 69 3.38 -7.00 -15.15
C TYR A 69 2.87 -7.78 -16.36
N LYS A 70 1.66 -8.35 -16.29
CA LYS A 70 1.05 -9.12 -17.38
C LYS A 70 0.83 -8.26 -18.64
N GLU A 71 0.42 -7.01 -18.47
CA GLU A 71 0.28 -6.08 -19.58
C GLU A 71 1.62 -5.82 -20.27
N TRP A 72 2.66 -5.58 -19.49
CA TRP A 72 4.01 -5.42 -20.04
C TRP A 72 4.51 -6.71 -20.70
N GLU A 73 4.36 -7.86 -20.03
CA GLU A 73 4.77 -9.18 -20.54
C GLU A 73 4.14 -9.48 -21.91
N SER A 74 2.84 -9.21 -22.07
CA SER A 74 2.12 -9.45 -23.31
C SER A 74 2.64 -8.64 -24.52
N LYS A 75 3.29 -7.52 -24.24
CA LYS A 75 3.90 -6.64 -25.25
C LYS A 75 5.32 -7.07 -25.64
N GLN A 76 5.94 -8.00 -24.91
CA GLN A 76 7.29 -8.46 -25.17
C GLN A 76 7.28 -9.57 -26.24
N LYS A 77 8.17 -9.48 -27.21
CA LYS A 77 8.37 -10.55 -28.21
C LYS A 77 9.05 -11.79 -27.62
N SER A 78 9.87 -11.61 -26.61
CA SER A 78 10.58 -12.66 -25.89
C SER A 78 11.05 -12.14 -24.52
N LEU A 79 10.93 -12.98 -23.51
CA LEU A 79 11.42 -12.71 -22.15
C LEU A 79 12.82 -13.26 -21.89
N SER A 80 13.42 -13.99 -22.85
CA SER A 80 14.70 -14.69 -22.64
C SER A 80 15.87 -13.78 -22.29
N SER A 81 15.79 -12.49 -22.61
CA SER A 81 16.81 -11.48 -22.29
C SER A 81 16.54 -10.73 -20.97
N TRP A 82 15.43 -11.02 -20.30
CA TRP A 82 15.03 -10.40 -19.06
C TRP A 82 15.24 -11.34 -17.87
N SER A 83 15.81 -10.85 -16.80
CA SER A 83 15.78 -11.49 -15.48
C SER A 83 14.59 -10.96 -14.72
N ILE A 84 13.64 -11.84 -14.36
CA ILE A 84 12.41 -11.45 -13.67
C ILE A 84 12.50 -11.97 -12.24
N GLU A 85 12.37 -11.07 -11.29
CA GLU A 85 12.44 -11.36 -9.86
C GLU A 85 11.13 -10.97 -9.19
N TYR A 86 10.52 -11.92 -8.48
CA TYR A 86 9.39 -11.65 -7.61
C TYR A 86 9.87 -11.17 -6.25
N LYS A 87 9.44 -9.98 -5.83
CA LYS A 87 9.80 -9.35 -4.56
C LYS A 87 8.71 -9.63 -3.52
N LYS A 88 8.89 -10.65 -2.70
CA LYS A 88 7.90 -11.04 -1.68
C LYS A 88 7.75 -10.04 -0.54
N GLY A 89 8.73 -9.17 -0.35
CA GLY A 89 8.71 -8.16 0.71
C GLY A 89 9.93 -7.25 0.64
N LEU A 90 9.99 -6.28 1.52
CA LEU A 90 11.06 -5.30 1.60
C LEU A 90 12.44 -5.97 1.75
N ALA A 91 12.53 -7.07 2.51
CA ALA A 91 13.78 -7.79 2.71
C ALA A 91 14.38 -8.41 1.42
N ALA A 92 13.58 -8.54 0.36
CA ALA A 92 14.05 -9.06 -0.93
C ALA A 92 14.59 -7.96 -1.87
N LEU A 93 14.58 -6.71 -1.43
CA LEU A 93 15.09 -5.57 -2.20
C LEU A 93 16.61 -5.46 -2.05
N GLU A 94 17.28 -5.10 -3.14
CA GLU A 94 18.70 -4.74 -3.15
C GLU A 94 18.91 -3.30 -2.67
N ASN A 95 20.13 -2.96 -2.27
CA ASN A 95 20.48 -1.61 -1.78
C ASN A 95 20.10 -0.51 -2.78
N ALA A 96 20.30 -0.72 -4.07
CA ALA A 96 19.95 0.25 -5.11
C ALA A 96 18.42 0.44 -5.22
N GLU A 97 17.65 -0.66 -5.07
CA GLU A 97 16.17 -0.62 -5.06
C GLU A 97 15.66 0.12 -3.83
N TYR A 98 16.28 -0.09 -2.66
CA TYR A 98 15.97 0.69 -1.45
C TYR A 98 16.26 2.18 -1.64
N GLN A 99 17.41 2.53 -2.22
CA GLN A 99 17.73 3.93 -2.47
C GLN A 99 16.71 4.59 -3.38
N GLU A 100 16.26 3.91 -4.43
CA GLU A 100 15.23 4.42 -5.33
C GLU A 100 13.90 4.63 -4.59
N ILE A 101 13.42 3.64 -3.86
CA ILE A 101 12.15 3.73 -3.12
C ILE A 101 12.18 4.83 -2.05
N ILE A 102 13.32 5.05 -1.39
CA ILE A 102 13.45 6.08 -0.36
C ILE A 102 13.60 7.46 -0.99
N SER A 103 14.37 7.59 -2.08
CA SER A 103 14.67 8.88 -2.71
C SER A 103 13.51 9.39 -3.57
N ASN A 104 12.78 8.48 -4.21
CA ASN A 104 11.66 8.79 -5.11
C ASN A 104 10.47 7.84 -4.85
N PRO A 105 9.86 7.90 -3.66
CA PRO A 105 8.82 6.96 -3.28
C PRO A 105 7.56 7.17 -4.12
N LYS A 106 7.05 6.08 -4.71
CA LYS A 106 5.72 6.06 -5.27
C LYS A 106 4.72 6.00 -4.11
N THR A 107 3.95 7.07 -3.91
CA THR A 107 3.09 7.20 -2.75
C THR A 107 1.66 7.54 -3.13
N PHE A 108 0.73 7.15 -2.28
CA PHE A 108 -0.60 7.72 -2.24
C PHE A 108 -0.93 8.25 -0.85
N THR A 109 -1.62 9.37 -0.84
CA THR A 109 -2.02 10.06 0.39
C THR A 109 -3.26 9.40 0.96
N LEU A 110 -3.21 9.03 2.24
CA LEU A 110 -4.37 8.55 2.97
C LEU A 110 -5.13 9.74 3.53
N THR A 111 -6.40 9.86 3.17
CA THR A 111 -7.28 10.95 3.59
C THR A 111 -8.44 10.43 4.42
N LYS A 112 -8.93 11.27 5.33
CA LYS A 112 -10.14 11.00 6.11
C LYS A 112 -11.35 11.33 5.25
N ASP A 113 -12.27 10.38 5.09
CA ASP A 113 -13.60 10.59 4.53
C ASP A 113 -14.66 10.71 5.63
N LYS A 114 -15.92 10.87 5.26
CA LYS A 114 -17.05 11.00 6.20
C LYS A 114 -17.30 9.74 7.04
N ASP A 115 -16.90 8.57 6.55
CA ASP A 115 -17.12 7.26 7.19
C ASP A 115 -15.87 6.74 7.90
N PHE A 116 -14.79 7.51 7.93
CA PHE A 116 -13.50 7.10 8.46
C PHE A 116 -13.56 6.53 9.88
N GLU A 117 -14.18 7.24 10.82
CA GLU A 117 -14.28 6.80 12.22
C GLU A 117 -15.14 5.55 12.36
N ASN A 118 -16.28 5.49 11.67
CA ASN A 118 -17.15 4.33 11.66
C ASN A 118 -16.46 3.11 11.04
N THR A 119 -15.65 3.31 10.02
CA THR A 119 -14.85 2.25 9.41
C THR A 119 -13.82 1.70 10.40
N LEU A 120 -13.07 2.58 11.08
CA LEU A 120 -12.12 2.14 12.10
C LEU A 120 -12.80 1.37 13.24
N ASP A 121 -13.93 1.86 13.74
CA ASP A 121 -14.68 1.18 14.81
C ASP A 121 -15.23 -0.17 14.35
N THR A 122 -15.74 -0.26 13.13
CA THR A 122 -16.24 -1.52 12.57
C THR A 122 -15.15 -2.57 12.52
N TRP A 123 -13.98 -2.22 12.00
CA TRP A 123 -12.92 -3.20 11.74
C TRP A 123 -12.00 -3.46 12.93
N PHE A 124 -11.84 -2.52 13.86
CA PHE A 124 -10.82 -2.61 14.91
C PHE A 124 -11.37 -2.52 16.35
N SER A 125 -12.68 -2.35 16.56
CA SER A 125 -13.26 -2.41 17.91
C SER A 125 -13.16 -3.81 18.51
N LYS A 126 -13.35 -3.90 19.84
CA LYS A 126 -13.42 -5.19 20.54
C LYS A 126 -14.63 -6.03 20.13
N ASP A 127 -15.73 -5.37 19.77
CA ASP A 127 -16.94 -6.05 19.29
C ASP A 127 -16.72 -6.55 17.87
N SER A 128 -16.86 -7.87 17.68
CA SER A 128 -16.68 -8.51 16.38
C SER A 128 -17.98 -8.60 15.56
N GLU A 129 -19.14 -8.34 16.16
CA GLU A 129 -20.43 -8.50 15.49
C GLU A 129 -20.62 -7.56 14.29
N PRO A 130 -20.21 -6.27 14.32
CA PRO A 130 -20.28 -5.41 13.15
C PRO A 130 -19.44 -5.95 11.97
N ARG A 131 -18.23 -6.46 12.24
CA ARG A 131 -17.37 -7.07 11.21
C ARG A 131 -17.97 -8.31 10.60
N LYS A 132 -18.52 -9.22 11.43
CA LYS A 132 -19.18 -10.45 10.97
C LYS A 132 -20.36 -10.12 10.06
N LYS A 133 -21.21 -9.17 10.47
CA LYS A 133 -22.36 -8.73 9.66
C LYS A 133 -21.88 -8.20 8.30
N LYS A 134 -20.82 -7.40 8.28
CA LYS A 134 -20.28 -6.83 7.06
C LYS A 134 -19.69 -7.89 6.14
N ILE A 135 -18.94 -8.85 6.69
CA ILE A 135 -18.34 -9.95 5.91
C ILE A 135 -19.40 -10.91 5.37
N LEU A 136 -20.45 -11.21 6.16
CA LEU A 136 -21.46 -12.22 5.81
C LEU A 136 -22.66 -11.66 5.05
N GLY A 137 -22.93 -10.36 5.15
CA GLY A 137 -24.15 -9.73 4.66
C GLY A 137 -23.98 -8.83 3.44
N GLU A 138 -22.78 -8.44 3.09
CA GLU A 138 -22.52 -7.64 1.89
C GLU A 138 -21.88 -8.55 0.83
N GLU A 139 -22.48 -8.64 -0.37
CA GLU A 139 -21.73 -9.02 -1.55
C GLU A 139 -20.57 -8.03 -1.67
N LEU A 140 -19.35 -8.53 -1.55
CA LEU A 140 -18.15 -7.74 -1.80
C LEU A 140 -18.13 -7.38 -3.29
N ILE A 141 -18.77 -6.27 -3.63
CA ILE A 141 -18.63 -5.67 -4.94
C ILE A 141 -17.20 -5.11 -4.97
N TYR A 142 -16.27 -5.92 -5.47
CA TYR A 142 -14.94 -5.45 -5.83
C TYR A 142 -15.09 -4.44 -6.97
N ASN A 143 -15.17 -3.17 -6.63
CA ASN A 143 -15.06 -2.12 -7.61
C ASN A 143 -13.58 -1.98 -7.95
N THR A 144 -13.12 -2.71 -8.98
CA THR A 144 -11.73 -2.73 -9.44
C THR A 144 -11.21 -1.35 -9.88
N ASN A 145 -12.08 -0.35 -9.96
CA ASN A 145 -11.74 1.02 -10.32
C ASN A 145 -11.48 1.94 -9.11
N ASP A 146 -11.78 1.48 -7.89
CA ASP A 146 -11.56 2.29 -6.69
C ASP A 146 -10.22 1.89 -6.03
N LYS A 147 -9.13 2.47 -6.54
CA LYS A 147 -7.77 2.30 -5.98
C LYS A 147 -7.60 3.03 -4.63
N SER A 148 -8.66 3.53 -4.02
CA SER A 148 -8.60 4.35 -2.81
C SER A 148 -8.62 3.56 -1.50
N LEU A 149 -8.83 2.24 -1.52
CA LEU A 149 -9.06 1.44 -0.30
C LEU A 149 -8.03 0.34 -0.02
N PHE A 150 -6.97 0.19 -0.86
CA PHE A 150 -5.90 -0.78 -0.58
C PHE A 150 -4.54 -0.20 -0.84
#